data_78c4dd12a25c0501370b0e65011b9734
#
_entry.id   78c4dd12a25c0501370b0e65011b9734
#
_cell.length_a   1.000
_cell.length_b   1.000
_cell.length_c   1.000
_cell.angle_alpha   90.00
_cell.angle_beta   90.00
_cell.angle_gamma   90.00
#
_symmetry.space_group_name_H-M   'P 1'
#
loop_
_entity.id
_entity.type
_entity.pdbx_description
1 polymer ?
#
loop_
_entity_poly.entity_id
_entity_poly.type
_entity_poly.pdbx_seq_one_letter_code
_entity_poly.pdbx_strand_id
1 'polypeptide(L)'
;VAVWLLEVLLGFIAPGLRAWLMYLGMAAPVRLVAEPWTLITSMFLHAPNSLLHILFNMIALYSVGPVLERMIGHWRFLGLYVISGLGGSLGLMVWAAVAPGGIGWQMAAYGASGALFGLFASLLVVYRRIGADIRSMLIWMAVNFALPFVVGGVAWQAHVGGFVVGGILTWLLVGGVPAWRGKSLKWRMQVYGWAMVVLVIALILLCNMANPYGWMSFGSLH
;
A
#
# COMPACT_ATOMS: atom_id res chain seq x y z
N VAL A 1 -1.70 13.48 7.37
CA VAL A 1 -2.07 14.20 8.62
C VAL A 1 -3.37 14.99 8.41
N ALA A 2 -3.46 15.89 7.40
CA ALA A 2 -4.64 16.75 7.20
C ALA A 2 -5.95 15.94 7.09
N VAL A 3 -5.96 14.87 6.29
CA VAL A 3 -7.13 13.99 6.16
C VAL A 3 -7.52 13.39 7.52
N TRP A 4 -6.56 12.88 8.28
CA TRP A 4 -6.82 12.32 9.62
C TRP A 4 -7.38 13.37 10.61
N LEU A 5 -6.84 14.60 10.59
CA LEU A 5 -7.40 15.69 11.41
C LEU A 5 -8.85 16.00 11.03
N LEU A 6 -9.16 15.99 9.72
CA LEU A 6 -10.54 16.14 9.25
C LEU A 6 -11.43 14.98 9.74
N GLU A 7 -10.96 13.74 9.66
CA GLU A 7 -11.69 12.56 10.16
C GLU A 7 -11.97 12.65 11.65
N VAL A 8 -10.98 13.10 12.44
CA VAL A 8 -11.16 13.33 13.90
C VAL A 8 -12.20 14.42 14.16
N LEU A 9 -12.06 15.57 13.48
CA LEU A 9 -12.99 16.70 13.63
C LEU A 9 -14.43 16.29 13.26
N LEU A 10 -14.62 15.64 12.12
CA LEU A 10 -15.92 15.12 11.68
C LEU A 10 -16.51 14.12 12.68
N GLY A 11 -15.67 13.41 13.43
CA GLY A 11 -16.13 12.52 14.49
C GLY A 11 -16.89 13.21 15.60
N PHE A 12 -16.59 14.50 15.86
CA PHE A 12 -17.29 15.31 16.86
C PHE A 12 -18.49 16.05 16.30
N ILE A 13 -18.41 16.58 15.08
CA ILE A 13 -19.42 17.49 14.53
C ILE A 13 -20.42 16.80 13.58
N ALA A 14 -20.00 15.72 12.89
CA ALA A 14 -20.81 15.02 11.91
C ALA A 14 -20.42 13.54 11.79
N PRO A 15 -20.65 12.71 12.82
CA PRO A 15 -20.16 11.32 12.85
C PRO A 15 -20.68 10.46 11.70
N GLY A 16 -21.93 10.70 11.23
CA GLY A 16 -22.49 10.02 10.06
C GLY A 16 -21.72 10.34 8.77
N LEU A 17 -21.37 11.62 8.57
CA LEU A 17 -20.57 12.03 7.41
C LEU A 17 -19.15 11.40 7.46
N ARG A 18 -18.52 11.36 8.64
CA ARG A 18 -17.25 10.67 8.83
C ARG A 18 -17.35 9.20 8.44
N ALA A 19 -18.34 8.49 8.95
CA ALA A 19 -18.54 7.07 8.67
C ALA A 19 -18.73 6.82 7.17
N TRP A 20 -19.50 7.66 6.51
CA TRP A 20 -19.73 7.61 5.07
C TRP A 20 -18.45 7.86 4.26
N LEU A 21 -17.67 8.89 4.60
CA LEU A 21 -16.40 9.18 3.94
C LEU A 21 -15.36 8.06 4.13
N MET A 22 -15.27 7.51 5.35
CA MET A 22 -14.42 6.35 5.62
C MET A 22 -14.84 5.15 4.77
N TYR A 23 -16.15 4.87 4.71
CA TYR A 23 -16.68 3.78 3.89
C TYR A 23 -16.36 3.97 2.40
N LEU A 24 -16.54 5.17 1.86
CA LEU A 24 -16.23 5.50 0.46
C LEU A 24 -14.74 5.39 0.13
N GLY A 25 -13.88 5.67 1.09
CA GLY A 25 -12.44 5.78 0.85
C GLY A 25 -11.63 4.54 1.17
N MET A 26 -12.14 3.62 2.02
CA MET A 26 -11.40 2.41 2.40
C MET A 26 -11.42 1.34 1.30
N ALA A 27 -10.31 0.63 1.14
CA ALA A 27 -10.21 -0.50 0.21
C ALA A 27 -10.89 -1.74 0.82
N ALA A 28 -11.85 -2.30 0.12
CA ALA A 28 -12.50 -3.56 0.50
C ALA A 28 -12.54 -4.49 -0.73
N PRO A 29 -11.97 -5.71 -0.65
CA PRO A 29 -11.88 -6.61 -1.78
C PRO A 29 -13.20 -6.82 -2.52
N VAL A 30 -14.30 -6.98 -1.80
CA VAL A 30 -15.63 -7.22 -2.37
C VAL A 30 -16.07 -6.15 -3.38
N ARG A 31 -15.63 -4.91 -3.24
CA ARG A 31 -16.04 -3.76 -4.07
C ARG A 31 -14.89 -3.02 -4.75
N LEU A 32 -13.64 -3.47 -4.53
CA LEU A 32 -12.43 -2.77 -4.97
C LEU A 32 -12.41 -2.49 -6.48
N VAL A 33 -12.93 -3.41 -7.29
CA VAL A 33 -12.97 -3.27 -8.75
C VAL A 33 -14.10 -2.33 -9.19
N ALA A 34 -15.24 -2.36 -8.50
CA ALA A 34 -16.36 -1.46 -8.75
C ALA A 34 -16.07 -0.02 -8.28
N GLU A 35 -15.22 0.12 -7.28
CA GLU A 35 -14.85 1.40 -6.66
C GLU A 35 -13.33 1.64 -6.73
N PRO A 36 -12.75 1.78 -7.95
CA PRO A 36 -11.29 1.77 -8.15
C PRO A 36 -10.56 2.97 -7.52
N TRP A 37 -11.26 4.06 -7.21
CA TRP A 37 -10.67 5.18 -6.47
C TRP A 37 -10.14 4.77 -5.09
N THR A 38 -10.71 3.69 -4.49
CA THR A 38 -10.30 3.18 -3.18
C THR A 38 -8.89 2.61 -3.19
N LEU A 39 -8.36 2.25 -4.35
CA LEU A 39 -6.95 1.89 -4.54
C LEU A 39 -6.00 3.02 -4.10
N ILE A 40 -6.44 4.27 -4.24
CA ILE A 40 -5.65 5.46 -3.90
C ILE A 40 -6.11 6.08 -2.59
N THR A 41 -7.42 6.28 -2.41
CA THR A 41 -7.96 6.99 -1.24
C THR A 41 -7.64 6.28 0.07
N SER A 42 -7.68 4.95 0.07
CA SER A 42 -7.36 4.14 1.26
C SER A 42 -5.96 4.40 1.82
N MET A 43 -4.99 4.76 0.98
CA MET A 43 -3.61 5.06 1.42
C MET A 43 -3.51 6.33 2.28
N PHE A 44 -4.52 7.20 2.25
CA PHE A 44 -4.53 8.49 2.94
C PHE A 44 -5.46 8.53 4.15
N LEU A 45 -6.34 7.55 4.30
CA LEU A 45 -7.18 7.36 5.48
C LEU A 45 -6.39 6.74 6.62
N HIS A 46 -6.74 7.09 7.86
CA HIS A 46 -6.14 6.48 9.05
C HIS A 46 -7.22 6.29 10.11
N ALA A 47 -6.98 5.36 11.06
CA ALA A 47 -7.92 5.11 12.15
C ALA A 47 -8.17 6.41 12.97
N PRO A 48 -9.35 7.02 12.91
CA PRO A 48 -9.58 8.29 13.56
C PRO A 48 -9.53 8.19 15.11
N ASN A 49 -9.76 6.99 15.64
CA ASN A 49 -9.74 6.70 17.07
C ASN A 49 -8.38 6.16 17.56
N SER A 50 -7.35 6.15 16.69
CA SER A 50 -6.02 5.64 17.03
C SER A 50 -4.93 6.62 16.63
N LEU A 51 -4.47 7.42 17.59
CA LEU A 51 -3.31 8.28 17.40
C LEU A 51 -2.05 7.45 17.03
N LEU A 52 -1.91 6.26 17.58
CA LEU A 52 -0.76 5.39 17.31
C LEU A 52 -0.71 4.97 15.84
N HIS A 53 -1.85 4.73 15.20
CA HIS A 53 -1.88 4.32 13.80
C HIS A 53 -1.27 5.41 12.87
N ILE A 54 -1.72 6.67 13.00
CA ILE A 54 -1.14 7.76 12.20
C ILE A 54 0.30 8.06 12.63
N LEU A 55 0.61 8.04 13.93
CA LEU A 55 1.94 8.32 14.44
C LEU A 55 2.99 7.35 13.89
N PHE A 56 2.74 6.04 13.95
CA PHE A 56 3.67 5.04 13.40
C PHE A 56 3.85 5.18 11.89
N ASN A 57 2.78 5.45 11.13
CA ASN A 57 2.88 5.71 9.70
C ASN A 57 3.73 6.98 9.42
N MET A 58 3.57 8.05 10.19
CA MET A 58 4.34 9.28 9.99
C MET A 58 5.81 9.10 10.39
N ILE A 59 6.10 8.41 11.48
CA ILE A 59 7.49 8.07 11.87
C ILE A 59 8.15 7.23 10.78
N ALA A 60 7.47 6.21 10.28
CA ALA A 60 7.97 5.38 9.19
C ALA A 60 8.24 6.21 7.91
N LEU A 61 7.29 7.05 7.49
CA LEU A 61 7.45 7.92 6.33
C LEU A 61 8.63 8.90 6.52
N TYR A 62 8.72 9.52 7.68
CA TYR A 62 9.82 10.45 8.00
C TYR A 62 11.18 9.76 8.02
N SER A 63 11.24 8.50 8.45
CA SER A 63 12.48 7.73 8.53
C SER A 63 13.02 7.32 7.15
N VAL A 64 12.16 6.83 6.24
CA VAL A 64 12.61 6.29 4.95
C VAL A 64 12.37 7.24 3.78
N GLY A 65 11.34 8.09 3.85
CA GLY A 65 10.91 8.95 2.76
C GLY A 65 12.01 9.90 2.29
N PRO A 66 12.59 10.74 3.15
CA PRO A 66 13.62 11.71 2.75
C PRO A 66 14.87 11.05 2.16
N VAL A 67 15.21 9.84 2.62
CA VAL A 67 16.35 9.08 2.08
C VAL A 67 16.09 8.67 0.64
N LEU A 68 14.97 7.99 0.39
CA LEU A 68 14.59 7.54 -0.95
C LEU A 68 14.33 8.72 -1.89
N GLU A 69 13.64 9.76 -1.42
CA GLU A 69 13.34 10.94 -2.23
C GLU A 69 14.62 11.66 -2.70
N ARG A 70 15.64 11.81 -1.83
CA ARG A 70 16.94 12.34 -2.22
C ARG A 70 17.66 11.48 -3.25
N MET A 71 17.49 10.15 -3.18
CA MET A 71 18.16 9.21 -4.08
C MET A 71 17.53 9.16 -5.48
N ILE A 72 16.20 9.20 -5.55
CA ILE A 72 15.49 8.98 -6.80
C ILE A 72 14.74 10.21 -7.33
N GLY A 73 14.64 11.25 -6.53
CA GLY A 73 13.92 12.50 -6.83
C GLY A 73 12.42 12.41 -6.58
N HIS A 74 11.82 13.57 -6.36
CA HIS A 74 10.47 13.76 -5.84
C HIS A 74 9.37 12.94 -6.58
N TRP A 75 9.26 13.12 -7.91
CA TRP A 75 8.20 12.46 -8.69
C TRP A 75 8.35 10.94 -8.77
N ARG A 76 9.58 10.43 -8.75
CA ARG A 76 9.84 8.98 -8.77
C ARG A 76 9.56 8.38 -7.40
N PHE A 77 9.85 9.12 -6.34
CA PHE A 77 9.47 8.75 -4.97
C PHE A 77 7.94 8.64 -4.84
N LEU A 78 7.19 9.65 -5.32
CA LEU A 78 5.73 9.60 -5.31
C LEU A 78 5.20 8.41 -6.12
N GLY A 79 5.76 8.16 -7.32
CA GLY A 79 5.39 7.01 -8.13
C GLY A 79 5.67 5.68 -7.42
N LEU A 80 6.82 5.55 -6.77
CA LEU A 80 7.17 4.36 -5.98
C LEU A 80 6.20 4.16 -4.81
N TYR A 81 5.86 5.22 -4.08
CA TYR A 81 4.88 5.21 -3.00
C TYR A 81 3.52 4.69 -3.48
N VAL A 82 2.99 5.30 -4.55
CA VAL A 82 1.68 4.94 -5.12
C VAL A 82 1.67 3.49 -5.62
N ILE A 83 2.68 3.09 -6.40
CA ILE A 83 2.76 1.71 -6.94
C ILE A 83 2.88 0.68 -5.81
N SER A 84 3.64 1.00 -4.75
CA SER A 84 3.73 0.15 -3.56
C SER A 84 2.37 0.02 -2.85
N GLY A 85 1.62 1.11 -2.76
CA GLY A 85 0.27 1.09 -2.18
C GLY A 85 -0.72 0.27 -3.01
N LEU A 86 -0.65 0.36 -4.36
CA LEU A 86 -1.39 -0.54 -5.25
C LEU A 86 -1.03 -2.01 -4.99
N GLY A 87 0.26 -2.30 -4.72
CA GLY A 87 0.72 -3.60 -4.27
C GLY A 87 0.05 -4.05 -2.97
N GLY A 88 -0.18 -3.11 -2.04
CA GLY A 88 -0.94 -3.37 -0.82
C GLY A 88 -2.38 -3.82 -1.11
N SER A 89 -3.06 -3.14 -2.01
CA SER A 89 -4.40 -3.53 -2.45
C SER A 89 -4.40 -4.89 -3.16
N LEU A 90 -3.37 -5.18 -3.96
CA LEU A 90 -3.19 -6.52 -4.55
C LEU A 90 -3.03 -7.59 -3.47
N GLY A 91 -2.27 -7.33 -2.42
CA GLY A 91 -2.13 -8.27 -1.29
C GLY A 91 -3.46 -8.60 -0.62
N LEU A 92 -4.34 -7.61 -0.46
CA LEU A 92 -5.71 -7.83 0.02
C LEU A 92 -6.52 -8.70 -0.93
N MET A 93 -6.46 -8.44 -2.24
CA MET A 93 -7.19 -9.19 -3.26
C MET A 93 -6.72 -10.65 -3.36
N VAL A 94 -5.41 -10.88 -3.33
CA VAL A 94 -4.85 -12.23 -3.31
C VAL A 94 -5.34 -13.00 -2.08
N TRP A 95 -5.28 -12.38 -0.91
CA TRP A 95 -5.81 -12.98 0.31
C TRP A 95 -7.30 -13.27 0.21
N ALA A 96 -8.09 -12.34 -0.31
CA ALA A 96 -9.53 -12.53 -0.50
C ALA A 96 -9.83 -13.74 -1.39
N ALA A 97 -9.05 -13.92 -2.47
CA ALA A 97 -9.24 -15.02 -3.41
C ALA A 97 -8.83 -16.39 -2.86
N VAL A 98 -7.89 -16.46 -1.89
CA VAL A 98 -7.36 -17.75 -1.38
C VAL A 98 -7.77 -18.06 0.05
N ALA A 99 -8.28 -17.08 0.81
CA ALA A 99 -8.65 -17.30 2.21
C ALA A 99 -9.83 -18.28 2.36
N PRO A 100 -9.72 -19.23 3.29
CA PRO A 100 -10.80 -20.19 3.53
C PRO A 100 -12.13 -19.51 3.90
N GLY A 101 -13.24 -20.05 3.39
CA GLY A 101 -14.58 -19.54 3.73
C GLY A 101 -14.90 -18.15 3.21
N GLY A 102 -14.06 -17.59 2.32
CA GLY A 102 -14.30 -16.27 1.72
C GLY A 102 -14.18 -15.09 2.69
N ILE A 103 -13.60 -15.29 3.88
CA ILE A 103 -13.46 -14.25 4.92
C ILE A 103 -12.68 -13.01 4.44
N GLY A 104 -11.76 -13.20 3.50
CA GLY A 104 -10.95 -12.10 2.95
C GLY A 104 -11.76 -11.10 2.16
N TRP A 105 -12.89 -11.46 1.57
CA TRP A 105 -13.75 -10.56 0.80
C TRP A 105 -14.46 -9.52 1.66
N GLN A 106 -14.71 -9.84 2.92
CA GLN A 106 -15.40 -8.95 3.88
C GLN A 106 -14.43 -8.03 4.64
N MET A 107 -13.13 -8.14 4.39
CA MET A 107 -12.13 -7.26 4.99
C MET A 107 -12.22 -5.86 4.40
N ALA A 108 -11.85 -4.88 5.21
CA ALA A 108 -11.60 -3.52 4.73
C ALA A 108 -10.26 -3.03 5.29
N ALA A 109 -9.53 -2.26 4.50
CA ALA A 109 -8.24 -1.74 4.88
C ALA A 109 -8.09 -0.26 4.49
N TYR A 110 -7.35 0.46 5.32
CA TYR A 110 -6.95 1.83 5.10
C TYR A 110 -5.63 2.11 5.85
N GLY A 111 -4.87 3.06 5.35
CA GLY A 111 -3.59 3.47 5.93
C GLY A 111 -2.47 3.51 4.89
N ALA A 112 -1.50 4.36 5.14
CA ALA A 112 -0.30 4.48 4.31
C ALA A 112 0.61 3.25 4.38
N SER A 113 0.39 2.36 5.33
CA SER A 113 1.35 1.32 5.70
C SER A 113 1.69 0.35 4.57
N GLY A 114 0.75 -0.02 3.71
CA GLY A 114 1.05 -0.84 2.53
C GLY A 114 2.11 -0.18 1.63
N ALA A 115 1.95 1.11 1.32
CA ALA A 115 2.94 1.87 0.57
C ALA A 115 4.27 1.99 1.32
N LEU A 116 4.24 2.24 2.63
CA LEU A 116 5.43 2.37 3.47
C LEU A 116 6.24 1.08 3.53
N PHE A 117 5.59 -0.08 3.59
CA PHE A 117 6.29 -1.36 3.51
C PHE A 117 7.00 -1.54 2.17
N GLY A 118 6.43 -1.04 1.08
CA GLY A 118 7.11 -0.97 -0.22
C GLY A 118 8.32 -0.03 -0.22
N LEU A 119 8.25 1.12 0.46
CA LEU A 119 9.40 2.00 0.64
C LEU A 119 10.49 1.34 1.49
N PHE A 120 10.15 0.62 2.55
CA PHE A 120 11.12 -0.16 3.32
C PHE A 120 11.80 -1.23 2.47
N ALA A 121 11.02 -2.00 1.68
CA ALA A 121 11.59 -2.97 0.75
C ALA A 121 12.54 -2.32 -0.26
N SER A 122 12.17 -1.14 -0.75
CA SER A 122 12.98 -0.36 -1.67
C SER A 122 14.32 0.06 -1.06
N LEU A 123 14.29 0.56 0.16
CA LEU A 123 15.51 0.94 0.88
C LEU A 123 16.38 -0.29 1.17
N LEU A 124 15.77 -1.43 1.53
CA LEU A 124 16.46 -2.69 1.72
C LEU A 124 17.20 -3.15 0.45
N VAL A 125 16.53 -3.09 -0.70
CA VAL A 125 17.13 -3.44 -2.01
C VAL A 125 18.34 -2.55 -2.31
N VAL A 126 18.19 -1.23 -2.11
CA VAL A 126 19.26 -0.25 -2.36
C VAL A 126 20.44 -0.49 -1.41
N TYR A 127 20.18 -0.58 -0.10
CA TYR A 127 21.23 -0.75 0.92
C TYR A 127 21.99 -2.06 0.73
N ARG A 128 21.28 -3.14 0.43
CA ARG A 128 21.92 -4.42 0.13
C ARG A 128 22.85 -4.33 -1.08
N ARG A 129 22.47 -3.53 -2.09
CA ARG A 129 23.27 -3.36 -3.30
C ARG A 129 24.55 -2.55 -3.08
N ILE A 130 24.53 -1.59 -2.18
CA ILE A 130 25.71 -0.77 -1.84
C ILE A 130 26.53 -1.34 -0.64
N GLY A 131 26.13 -2.50 -0.11
CA GLY A 131 26.80 -3.13 1.02
C GLY A 131 26.62 -2.41 2.35
N ALA A 132 25.57 -1.58 2.50
CA ALA A 132 25.28 -0.88 3.75
C ALA A 132 24.74 -1.85 4.82
N ASP A 133 24.90 -1.50 6.10
CA ASP A 133 24.30 -2.26 7.20
C ASP A 133 22.77 -2.10 7.20
N ILE A 134 22.07 -3.24 7.16
CA ILE A 134 20.62 -3.33 7.11
C ILE A 134 20.01 -3.85 8.43
N ARG A 135 20.81 -4.14 9.44
CA ARG A 135 20.35 -4.84 10.67
C ARG A 135 19.27 -4.06 11.40
N SER A 136 19.50 -2.77 11.66
CA SER A 136 18.52 -1.91 12.34
C SER A 136 17.21 -1.80 11.56
N MET A 137 17.29 -1.71 10.24
CA MET A 137 16.12 -1.66 9.36
C MET A 137 15.35 -2.98 9.38
N LEU A 138 16.05 -4.13 9.37
CA LEU A 138 15.41 -5.45 9.47
C LEU A 138 14.70 -5.64 10.82
N ILE A 139 15.31 -5.19 11.91
CA ILE A 139 14.67 -5.21 13.25
C ILE A 139 13.41 -4.36 13.24
N TRP A 140 13.48 -3.13 12.73
CA TRP A 140 12.34 -2.23 12.63
C TRP A 140 11.20 -2.84 11.80
N MET A 141 11.54 -3.44 10.67
CA MET A 141 10.58 -4.12 9.81
C MET A 141 9.96 -5.34 10.50
N ALA A 142 10.77 -6.16 11.17
CA ALA A 142 10.28 -7.32 11.91
C ALA A 142 9.28 -6.93 13.00
N VAL A 143 9.57 -5.88 13.76
CA VAL A 143 8.65 -5.33 14.76
C VAL A 143 7.33 -4.88 14.11
N ASN A 144 7.40 -4.14 13.00
CA ASN A 144 6.20 -3.65 12.32
C ASN A 144 5.40 -4.77 11.62
N PHE A 145 6.06 -5.85 11.16
CA PHE A 145 5.37 -7.04 10.68
C PHE A 145 4.73 -7.87 11.79
N ALA A 146 5.34 -7.90 12.97
CA ALA A 146 4.81 -8.63 14.12
C ALA A 146 3.64 -7.91 14.81
N LEU A 147 3.63 -6.57 14.78
CA LEU A 147 2.64 -5.74 15.46
C LEU A 147 1.18 -6.09 15.11
N PRO A 148 0.79 -6.36 13.84
CA PRO A 148 -0.55 -6.79 13.46
C PRO A 148 -1.05 -8.03 14.19
N PHE A 149 -0.17 -8.95 14.52
CA PHE A 149 -0.54 -10.20 15.19
C PHE A 149 -0.71 -10.02 16.71
N VAL A 150 -0.17 -8.92 17.25
CA VAL A 150 -0.28 -8.58 18.69
C VAL A 150 -1.45 -7.65 18.94
N VAL A 151 -1.62 -6.62 18.11
CA VAL A 151 -2.63 -5.56 18.32
C VAL A 151 -3.96 -5.90 17.66
N GLY A 152 -3.97 -6.76 16.62
CA GLY A 152 -5.15 -7.06 15.82
C GLY A 152 -5.59 -5.89 14.93
N GLY A 153 -6.53 -6.15 14.02
CA GLY A 153 -7.15 -5.12 13.17
C GLY A 153 -6.23 -4.48 12.11
N VAL A 154 -5.03 -5.01 11.91
CA VAL A 154 -4.08 -4.52 10.90
C VAL A 154 -4.05 -5.48 9.71
N ALA A 155 -4.23 -4.93 8.51
CA ALA A 155 -4.23 -5.69 7.28
C ALA A 155 -2.79 -6.05 6.84
N TRP A 156 -2.18 -7.05 7.50
CA TRP A 156 -0.82 -7.52 7.21
C TRP A 156 -0.64 -7.93 5.73
N GLN A 157 -1.70 -8.37 5.08
CA GLN A 157 -1.73 -8.72 3.66
C GLN A 157 -1.34 -7.53 2.77
N ALA A 158 -1.83 -6.34 3.13
CA ALA A 158 -1.45 -5.12 2.44
C ALA A 158 0.04 -4.78 2.65
N HIS A 159 0.59 -5.06 3.83
CA HIS A 159 2.02 -4.89 4.11
C HIS A 159 2.86 -5.80 3.21
N VAL A 160 2.51 -7.10 3.13
CA VAL A 160 3.21 -8.06 2.27
C VAL A 160 3.12 -7.66 0.80
N GLY A 161 1.92 -7.33 0.32
CA GLY A 161 1.71 -6.93 -1.08
C GLY A 161 2.51 -5.68 -1.46
N GLY A 162 2.47 -4.65 -0.61
CA GLY A 162 3.26 -3.44 -0.81
C GLY A 162 4.76 -3.69 -0.79
N PHE A 163 5.23 -4.47 0.18
CA PHE A 163 6.64 -4.88 0.30
C PHE A 163 7.14 -5.58 -0.97
N VAL A 164 6.40 -6.56 -1.47
CA VAL A 164 6.78 -7.33 -2.67
C VAL A 164 6.82 -6.43 -3.90
N VAL A 165 5.77 -5.64 -4.13
CA VAL A 165 5.68 -4.78 -5.33
C VAL A 165 6.73 -3.67 -5.30
N GLY A 166 6.89 -2.97 -4.18
CA GLY A 166 7.90 -1.90 -4.05
C GLY A 166 9.33 -2.45 -4.15
N GLY A 167 9.58 -3.62 -3.55
CA GLY A 167 10.86 -4.31 -3.64
C GLY A 167 11.22 -4.74 -5.06
N ILE A 168 10.28 -5.37 -5.78
CA ILE A 168 10.48 -5.78 -7.18
C ILE A 168 10.69 -4.55 -8.07
N LEU A 169 9.86 -3.52 -7.95
CA LEU A 169 10.03 -2.30 -8.74
C LEU A 169 11.41 -1.67 -8.50
N THR A 170 11.84 -1.57 -7.25
CA THR A 170 13.16 -1.00 -6.94
C THR A 170 14.29 -1.89 -7.44
N TRP A 171 14.17 -3.20 -7.32
CA TRP A 171 15.14 -4.13 -7.87
C TRP A 171 15.30 -3.95 -9.40
N LEU A 172 14.18 -3.77 -10.13
CA LEU A 172 14.18 -3.42 -11.54
C LEU A 172 14.82 -2.05 -11.81
N LEU A 173 14.55 -1.06 -10.97
CA LEU A 173 15.11 0.28 -11.12
C LEU A 173 16.63 0.31 -10.90
N VAL A 174 17.15 -0.49 -9.98
CA VAL A 174 18.58 -0.51 -9.62
C VAL A 174 19.37 -1.52 -10.46
N GLY A 175 18.85 -2.73 -10.64
CA GLY A 175 19.48 -3.82 -11.38
C GLY A 175 19.06 -3.88 -12.84
N GLY A 176 17.76 -3.91 -13.03
CA GLY A 176 17.09 -3.88 -14.33
C GLY A 176 17.40 -5.04 -15.27
N VAL A 177 16.73 -5.04 -16.40
CA VAL A 177 17.08 -5.92 -17.54
C VAL A 177 18.44 -5.48 -18.09
N PRO A 178 19.38 -6.41 -18.34
CA PRO A 178 20.73 -6.08 -18.81
C PRO A 178 20.75 -5.11 -20.00
N ALA A 179 19.88 -5.32 -20.99
CA ALA A 179 19.77 -4.48 -22.18
C ALA A 179 19.37 -3.02 -21.89
N TRP A 180 18.77 -2.73 -20.72
CA TRP A 180 18.26 -1.41 -20.37
C TRP A 180 19.03 -0.72 -19.23
N ARG A 181 20.13 -1.33 -18.75
CA ARG A 181 20.95 -0.76 -17.66
C ARG A 181 21.54 0.60 -18.00
N GLY A 182 21.83 0.87 -19.26
CA GLY A 182 22.32 2.17 -19.73
C GLY A 182 21.25 3.28 -19.83
N LYS A 183 19.97 2.94 -19.71
CA LYS A 183 18.89 3.93 -19.78
C LYS A 183 18.81 4.74 -18.48
N SER A 184 18.37 6.02 -18.62
CA SER A 184 18.20 6.90 -17.45
C SER A 184 17.22 6.34 -16.44
N LEU A 185 17.39 6.71 -15.16
CA LEU A 185 16.44 6.32 -14.09
C LEU A 185 15.02 6.80 -14.39
N LYS A 186 14.87 7.99 -15.00
CA LYS A 186 13.57 8.52 -15.44
C LYS A 186 12.89 7.55 -16.42
N TRP A 187 13.60 7.13 -17.44
CA TRP A 187 13.10 6.19 -18.47
C TRP A 187 12.73 4.84 -17.81
N ARG A 188 13.63 4.29 -16.98
CA ARG A 188 13.37 3.02 -16.29
C ARG A 188 12.14 3.09 -15.39
N MET A 189 11.96 4.20 -14.65
CA MET A 189 10.77 4.39 -13.82
C MET A 189 9.49 4.46 -14.67
N GLN A 190 9.52 5.11 -15.83
CA GLN A 190 8.38 5.13 -16.73
C GLN A 190 8.04 3.72 -17.23
N VAL A 191 9.01 3.00 -17.75
CA VAL A 191 8.76 1.66 -18.33
C VAL A 191 8.40 0.64 -17.27
N TYR A 192 9.23 0.48 -16.23
CA TYR A 192 8.97 -0.51 -15.20
C TYR A 192 7.80 -0.12 -14.29
N GLY A 193 7.64 1.18 -14.01
CA GLY A 193 6.52 1.68 -13.21
C GLY A 193 5.18 1.41 -13.89
N TRP A 194 5.03 1.77 -15.17
CA TRP A 194 3.80 1.49 -15.89
C TRP A 194 3.57 -0.02 -16.10
N ALA A 195 4.61 -0.79 -16.42
CA ALA A 195 4.50 -2.24 -16.51
C ALA A 195 4.01 -2.85 -15.16
N MET A 196 4.53 -2.34 -14.04
CA MET A 196 4.11 -2.78 -12.71
C MET A 196 2.66 -2.40 -12.42
N VAL A 197 2.23 -1.18 -12.75
CA VAL A 197 0.83 -0.75 -12.61
C VAL A 197 -0.10 -1.66 -13.40
N VAL A 198 0.22 -1.90 -14.69
CA VAL A 198 -0.59 -2.78 -15.54
C VAL A 198 -0.64 -4.20 -14.98
N LEU A 199 0.49 -4.74 -14.54
CA LEU A 199 0.55 -6.08 -13.94
C LEU A 199 -0.28 -6.16 -12.66
N VAL A 200 -0.14 -5.19 -11.75
CA VAL A 200 -0.89 -5.16 -10.48
C VAL A 200 -2.40 -5.07 -10.74
N ILE A 201 -2.83 -4.18 -11.66
CA ILE A 201 -4.26 -4.07 -12.01
C ILE A 201 -4.77 -5.35 -12.66
N ALA A 202 -4.01 -5.95 -13.59
CA ALA A 202 -4.40 -7.21 -14.21
C ALA A 202 -4.56 -8.35 -13.15
N LEU A 203 -3.66 -8.41 -12.19
CA LEU A 203 -3.75 -9.39 -11.10
C LEU A 203 -4.93 -9.11 -10.15
N ILE A 204 -5.23 -7.85 -9.85
CA ILE A 204 -6.43 -7.46 -9.09
C ILE A 204 -7.70 -7.93 -9.82
N LEU A 205 -7.80 -7.68 -11.13
CA LEU A 205 -8.93 -8.12 -11.94
C LEU A 205 -9.04 -9.66 -11.98
N LEU A 206 -7.92 -10.33 -12.10
CA LEU A 206 -7.88 -11.81 -12.06
C LEU A 206 -8.35 -12.35 -10.71
N CYS A 207 -7.88 -11.80 -9.60
CA CYS A 207 -8.35 -12.17 -8.26
C CYS A 207 -9.87 -11.93 -8.11
N ASN A 208 -10.39 -10.83 -8.70
CA ASN A 208 -11.81 -10.51 -8.63
C ASN A 208 -12.71 -11.53 -9.35
N MET A 209 -12.18 -12.35 -10.25
CA MET A 209 -12.95 -13.46 -10.85
C MET A 209 -13.38 -14.51 -9.82
N ALA A 210 -12.69 -14.59 -8.69
CA ALA A 210 -13.06 -15.45 -7.56
C ALA A 210 -14.01 -14.76 -6.56
N ASN A 211 -14.47 -13.53 -6.84
CA ASN A 211 -15.36 -12.79 -5.96
C ASN A 211 -16.76 -13.42 -5.93
N PRO A 212 -17.19 -13.99 -4.78
CA PRO A 212 -18.48 -14.67 -4.69
C PRO A 212 -19.68 -13.71 -4.74
N TYR A 213 -19.43 -12.40 -4.57
CA TYR A 213 -20.46 -11.36 -4.57
C TYR A 213 -20.60 -10.67 -5.93
N GLY A 214 -19.80 -11.06 -6.93
CA GLY A 214 -19.81 -10.46 -8.26
C GLY A 214 -19.30 -9.03 -8.30
N TRP A 215 -19.84 -8.21 -9.20
CA TRP A 215 -19.50 -6.80 -9.39
C TRP A 215 -20.39 -5.90 -8.53
N MET A 216 -20.30 -6.02 -7.20
CA MET A 216 -21.07 -5.16 -6.32
C MET A 216 -20.56 -3.71 -6.38
N SER A 217 -21.47 -2.78 -6.62
CA SER A 217 -21.25 -1.34 -6.54
C SER A 217 -21.89 -0.76 -5.27
N PHE A 218 -21.56 0.49 -4.96
CA PHE A 218 -22.10 1.24 -3.82
C PHE A 218 -23.63 1.20 -3.69
N GLY A 219 -24.37 1.12 -4.79
CA GLY A 219 -25.84 1.07 -4.80
C GLY A 219 -26.46 -0.30 -4.54
N SER A 220 -25.71 -1.39 -4.44
CA SER A 220 -26.22 -2.76 -4.31
C SER A 220 -26.21 -3.32 -2.90
N LEU A 221 -25.75 -2.54 -1.91
CA LEU A 221 -25.63 -2.95 -0.50
C LEU A 221 -26.65 -2.29 0.44
N HIS A 222 -27.74 -1.71 -0.11
CA HIS A 222 -28.86 -1.12 0.64
C HIS A 222 -30.10 -1.97 0.54
#